data_9126c91b67bcd9cd02288a07059aabff
#
_entry.id   9126c91b67bcd9cd02288a07059aabff
#
_cell.length_a   1.000
_cell.length_b   1.000
_cell.length_c   1.000
_cell.angle_alpha   90.00
_cell.angle_beta   90.00
_cell.angle_gamma   90.00
#
_symmetry.space_group_name_H-M   'P 1'
#
loop_
_entity.id
_entity.type
_entity.pdbx_description
1 polymer ?
#
loop_
_entity_poly.entity_id
_entity_poly.type
_entity_poly.pdbx_seq_one_letter_code
_entity_poly.pdbx_strand_id
1 'polypeptide(L)'
;LLEINGTYGFAENTEGKRFFIPGRCLFGAMPGDTVILSALPESRGSSDEAEIIEVVTESDRAFTGVIESIGGYAYIRPDSMPRELITVDSTAAELFENDKVQFTVSYRGRRHSDHKAAVTMVFGDAERASVCAAAVIATAGVPTVFSDESVSDAERINLAGIAEDEYEKRLDLRERLIFTIDGADTKDIDDAVSVKKVEGGWELGVHIADVSHYVKNGSLLDISALERGTSIYYADKVIPMLPKALSNGICSLNPNEDRLAFSCLMRLDEKGKLGLFKFSKTVIKSRVKGIYSEINKILSYSEEEFNTDSELSAKYSGLYDTIQKMDELSDILIRRRQKRGAPELETEEAKIILDHDGVCIEVKKRTRGKSERIIEEFMLLANTAAAKLAKEHSIPFVYRVHENPPEQKVKDLSEFLLHIGLNPPPAEPEPKDLAKILLSVEDAPMKPAVNMMVLRTLAKAKYSDEPIGHFGLAIDDYAHFTSPIRRYSDLAVHRILTDLCFKKKTAEKIEKKYKEFAEKAAVQATKTEIRAVDIERKTEAIFAAEYLKTHLGDIFDGIIMTVLRTGFFVQLENTIEGFVRLDSLPKPPYDYDGYISFTQNGKRAYTVGDRIKMQVAAVDVPLARIDFVIA
;
A
#
# COMPACT_ATOMS: atom_id res chain seq x y z
N LEU A 1 16.12 -12.43 -15.93
CA LEU A 1 16.68 -11.46 -14.99
C LEU A 1 15.57 -10.60 -14.42
N LEU A 2 15.45 -10.52 -13.09
CA LEU A 2 14.37 -9.77 -12.44
C LEU A 2 14.71 -8.28 -12.33
N GLU A 3 15.86 -7.98 -11.72
CA GLU A 3 16.28 -6.63 -11.40
C GLU A 3 17.80 -6.49 -11.36
N ILE A 4 18.25 -5.26 -11.50
CA ILE A 4 19.64 -4.86 -11.28
C ILE A 4 19.63 -3.72 -10.25
N ASN A 5 20.45 -3.86 -9.20
CA ASN A 5 20.59 -2.89 -8.12
C ASN A 5 22.03 -2.37 -8.08
N GLY A 6 22.32 -1.36 -8.90
CA GLY A 6 23.65 -0.76 -8.99
C GLY A 6 24.70 -1.69 -9.56
N THR A 7 25.31 -2.52 -8.72
CA THR A 7 26.47 -3.38 -9.08
C THR A 7 26.18 -4.88 -9.02
N TYR A 8 24.94 -5.31 -8.86
CA TYR A 8 24.53 -6.71 -8.83
C TYR A 8 23.10 -6.86 -9.34
N GLY A 9 22.68 -8.09 -9.62
CA GLY A 9 21.30 -8.37 -10.03
C GLY A 9 20.75 -9.63 -9.40
N PHE A 10 19.44 -9.87 -9.63
CA PHE A 10 18.76 -11.10 -9.26
C PHE A 10 18.09 -11.72 -10.48
N ALA A 11 18.18 -13.03 -10.60
CA ALA A 11 17.46 -13.80 -11.59
C ALA A 11 16.64 -14.90 -10.90
N GLU A 12 15.57 -15.34 -11.56
CA GLU A 12 14.70 -16.40 -11.06
C GLU A 12 14.50 -17.46 -12.14
N ASN A 13 14.58 -18.73 -11.77
CA ASN A 13 14.33 -19.82 -12.69
C ASN A 13 12.83 -20.14 -12.80
N THR A 14 12.47 -21.08 -13.66
CA THR A 14 11.06 -21.50 -13.88
C THR A 14 10.40 -22.17 -12.67
N GLU A 15 11.18 -22.57 -11.68
CA GLU A 15 10.70 -23.17 -10.42
C GLU A 15 10.56 -22.14 -9.29
N GLY A 16 10.83 -20.83 -9.57
CA GLY A 16 10.75 -19.76 -8.59
C GLY A 16 11.99 -19.63 -7.70
N LYS A 17 13.07 -20.37 -8.00
CA LYS A 17 14.33 -20.25 -7.27
C LYS A 17 15.08 -19.01 -7.71
N ARG A 18 15.50 -18.17 -6.75
CA ARG A 18 16.25 -16.94 -6.99
C ARG A 18 17.75 -17.15 -6.88
N PHE A 19 18.48 -16.44 -7.74
CA PHE A 19 19.94 -16.44 -7.81
C PHE A 19 20.44 -15.00 -7.71
N PHE A 20 21.50 -14.81 -6.91
CA PHE A 20 22.25 -13.58 -6.86
C PHE A 20 23.28 -13.54 -8.00
N ILE A 21 23.30 -12.47 -8.78
CA ILE A 21 24.22 -12.28 -9.91
C ILE A 21 25.18 -11.15 -9.57
N PRO A 22 26.46 -11.44 -9.26
CA PRO A 22 27.46 -10.39 -9.08
C PRO A 22 27.57 -9.50 -10.32
N GLY A 23 27.82 -8.20 -10.15
CA GLY A 23 27.84 -7.25 -11.28
C GLY A 23 28.80 -7.62 -12.40
N ARG A 24 29.96 -8.20 -12.06
CA ARG A 24 30.92 -8.73 -13.06
C ARG A 24 30.35 -9.90 -13.90
N CYS A 25 29.27 -10.53 -13.43
CA CYS A 25 28.63 -11.69 -14.04
C CYS A 25 27.31 -11.33 -14.75
N LEU A 26 26.97 -10.05 -14.87
CA LEU A 26 25.75 -9.59 -15.56
C LEU A 26 25.89 -9.60 -17.09
N PHE A 27 27.10 -9.46 -17.62
CA PHE A 27 27.42 -9.50 -19.06
C PHE A 27 26.48 -8.65 -19.95
N GLY A 28 26.10 -7.46 -19.49
CA GLY A 28 25.25 -6.55 -20.24
C GLY A 28 23.77 -6.94 -20.31
N ALA A 29 23.33 -7.96 -19.55
CA ALA A 29 21.92 -8.28 -19.47
C ALA A 29 21.13 -7.17 -18.74
N MET A 30 19.89 -6.92 -19.20
CA MET A 30 19.01 -5.90 -18.67
C MET A 30 17.83 -6.54 -17.91
N PRO A 31 17.19 -5.82 -16.97
CA PRO A 31 15.99 -6.32 -16.28
C PRO A 31 14.88 -6.71 -17.28
N GLY A 32 14.31 -7.90 -17.10
CA GLY A 32 13.30 -8.46 -18.00
C GLY A 32 13.86 -9.41 -19.05
N ASP A 33 15.19 -9.47 -19.24
CA ASP A 33 15.80 -10.42 -20.17
C ASP A 33 15.60 -11.88 -19.70
N THR A 34 15.38 -12.79 -20.64
CA THR A 34 15.48 -14.22 -20.39
C THR A 34 16.93 -14.66 -20.61
N VAL A 35 17.52 -15.26 -19.60
CA VAL A 35 18.96 -15.56 -19.57
C VAL A 35 19.24 -17.03 -19.24
N ILE A 36 20.37 -17.55 -19.72
CA ILE A 36 20.92 -18.82 -19.25
C ILE A 36 21.90 -18.53 -18.11
N LEU A 37 21.71 -19.23 -17.00
CA LEU A 37 22.51 -19.10 -15.79
C LEU A 37 23.43 -20.31 -15.60
N SER A 38 24.64 -20.08 -15.10
CA SER A 38 25.53 -21.09 -14.54
C SER A 38 25.75 -20.82 -13.06
N ALA A 39 25.51 -21.81 -12.21
CA ALA A 39 25.74 -21.66 -10.77
C ALA A 39 27.25 -21.53 -10.50
N LEU A 40 27.61 -20.59 -9.63
CA LEU A 40 29.00 -20.41 -9.20
C LEU A 40 29.32 -21.36 -8.05
N PRO A 41 30.53 -21.98 -8.05
CA PRO A 41 30.89 -23.05 -7.10
C PRO A 41 31.12 -22.61 -5.65
N GLU A 42 31.24 -21.33 -5.40
CA GLU A 42 31.43 -20.77 -4.05
C GLU A 42 30.43 -19.65 -3.80
N SER A 43 29.39 -19.95 -3.02
CA SER A 43 28.50 -18.93 -2.45
C SER A 43 29.16 -18.30 -1.21
N ARG A 44 29.44 -17.01 -1.25
CA ARG A 44 29.95 -16.23 -0.09
C ARG A 44 28.82 -15.71 0.83
N GLY A 45 27.57 -16.08 0.56
CA GLY A 45 26.38 -15.63 1.28
C GLY A 45 25.32 -16.72 1.42
N SER A 46 24.16 -16.34 1.95
CA SER A 46 22.99 -17.22 2.10
C SER A 46 22.21 -17.46 0.79
N SER A 47 22.57 -16.79 -0.30
CA SER A 47 21.92 -16.90 -1.62
C SER A 47 22.79 -17.68 -2.59
N ASP A 48 22.17 -18.52 -3.42
CA ASP A 48 22.84 -19.17 -4.52
C ASP A 48 23.36 -18.12 -5.51
N GLU A 49 24.66 -18.11 -5.76
CA GLU A 49 25.30 -17.22 -6.73
C GLU A 49 25.33 -17.86 -8.12
N ALA A 50 25.10 -17.06 -9.16
CA ALA A 50 25.20 -17.50 -10.54
C ALA A 50 25.81 -16.43 -11.44
N GLU A 51 26.28 -16.84 -12.61
CA GLU A 51 26.71 -15.97 -13.71
C GLU A 51 25.76 -16.12 -14.90
N ILE A 52 25.54 -15.03 -15.63
CA ILE A 52 24.82 -15.06 -16.90
C ILE A 52 25.77 -15.53 -17.99
N ILE A 53 25.43 -16.63 -18.70
CA ILE A 53 26.18 -17.16 -19.81
C ILE A 53 25.73 -16.55 -21.13
N GLU A 54 24.39 -16.38 -21.27
CA GLU A 54 23.77 -15.91 -22.51
C GLU A 54 22.45 -15.22 -22.23
N VAL A 55 22.15 -14.18 -23.01
CA VAL A 55 20.83 -13.57 -23.11
C VAL A 55 20.08 -14.24 -24.26
N VAL A 56 19.08 -15.05 -23.93
CA VAL A 56 18.28 -15.82 -24.92
C VAL A 56 17.23 -14.93 -25.59
N THR A 57 16.58 -14.08 -24.79
CA THR A 57 15.58 -13.14 -25.29
C THR A 57 15.79 -11.79 -24.60
N GLU A 58 15.99 -10.78 -25.41
CA GLU A 58 16.09 -9.40 -24.95
C GLU A 58 14.71 -8.86 -24.57
N SER A 59 14.65 -8.11 -23.48
CA SER A 59 13.45 -7.41 -23.06
C SER A 59 13.31 -6.12 -23.89
N ASP A 60 12.09 -5.86 -24.32
CA ASP A 60 11.66 -4.60 -24.98
C ASP A 60 11.19 -3.54 -23.96
N ARG A 61 11.41 -3.77 -22.67
CA ARG A 61 11.03 -2.84 -21.60
C ARG A 61 11.69 -1.49 -21.79
N ALA A 62 10.92 -0.44 -21.48
CA ALA A 62 11.46 0.89 -21.29
C ALA A 62 12.10 1.02 -19.90
N PHE A 63 13.19 1.78 -19.83
CA PHE A 63 13.93 2.11 -18.63
C PHE A 63 13.93 3.60 -18.39
N THR A 64 14.27 4.05 -17.19
CA THR A 64 14.44 5.45 -16.85
C THR A 64 15.88 5.76 -16.45
N GLY A 65 16.27 7.00 -16.66
CA GLY A 65 17.58 7.51 -16.29
C GLY A 65 17.63 9.03 -16.37
N VAL A 66 18.80 9.57 -16.13
CA VAL A 66 19.08 11.01 -16.16
C VAL A 66 20.12 11.29 -17.24
N ILE A 67 19.94 12.37 -18.01
CA ILE A 67 20.89 12.80 -19.03
C ILE A 67 22.12 13.42 -18.37
N GLU A 68 23.30 12.98 -18.82
CA GLU A 68 24.60 13.56 -18.50
C GLU A 68 25.31 13.98 -19.80
N SER A 69 25.81 15.19 -19.84
CA SER A 69 26.54 15.73 -21.02
C SER A 69 28.05 15.70 -20.76
N ILE A 70 28.75 14.89 -21.51
CA ILE A 70 30.21 14.75 -21.38
C ILE A 70 30.87 15.00 -22.74
N GLY A 71 31.69 16.03 -22.82
CA GLY A 71 32.43 16.34 -24.05
C GLY A 71 31.54 16.69 -25.25
N GLY A 72 30.32 17.16 -25.03
CA GLY A 72 29.33 17.50 -26.07
C GLY A 72 28.50 16.33 -26.55
N TYR A 73 28.63 15.17 -25.92
CA TYR A 73 27.81 13.99 -26.19
C TYR A 73 26.84 13.74 -25.02
N ALA A 74 25.63 13.31 -25.34
CA ALA A 74 24.62 12.94 -24.36
C ALA A 74 24.76 11.46 -23.96
N TYR A 75 24.75 11.22 -22.66
CA TYR A 75 24.73 9.89 -22.04
C TYR A 75 23.51 9.80 -21.13
N ILE A 76 23.05 8.57 -20.90
CA ILE A 76 22.04 8.28 -19.89
C ILE A 76 22.70 7.57 -18.73
N ARG A 77 22.52 8.07 -17.52
CA ARG A 77 22.79 7.37 -16.27
C ARG A 77 21.51 6.64 -15.85
N PRO A 78 21.40 5.30 -16.06
CA PRO A 78 20.18 4.57 -15.73
C PRO A 78 19.91 4.53 -14.22
N ASP A 79 18.63 4.61 -13.80
CA ASP A 79 18.25 4.55 -12.39
C ASP A 79 18.65 3.22 -11.73
N SER A 80 18.53 2.11 -12.47
CA SER A 80 18.90 0.78 -11.99
C SER A 80 20.42 0.53 -11.92
N MET A 81 21.21 1.32 -12.64
CA MET A 81 22.65 1.19 -12.77
C MET A 81 23.36 2.55 -12.71
N PRO A 82 23.30 3.26 -11.59
CA PRO A 82 23.73 4.68 -11.51
C PRO A 82 25.24 4.90 -11.63
N ARG A 83 26.04 3.84 -11.80
CA ARG A 83 27.47 3.91 -12.07
C ARG A 83 27.82 3.69 -13.55
N GLU A 84 26.85 3.31 -14.35
CA GLU A 84 27.00 3.08 -15.78
C GLU A 84 26.50 4.28 -16.57
N LEU A 85 27.13 4.55 -17.71
CA LEU A 85 26.68 5.54 -18.67
C LEU A 85 26.41 4.84 -20.00
N ILE A 86 25.21 5.02 -20.53
CA ILE A 86 24.78 4.48 -21.82
C ILE A 86 24.74 5.62 -22.83
N THR A 87 25.37 5.44 -23.98
CA THR A 87 25.42 6.45 -25.03
C THR A 87 24.02 6.64 -25.66
N VAL A 88 23.57 7.88 -25.81
CA VAL A 88 22.36 8.21 -26.57
C VAL A 88 22.64 8.05 -28.07
N ASP A 89 21.91 7.14 -28.72
CA ASP A 89 22.02 6.84 -30.15
C ASP A 89 20.99 7.62 -30.97
N SER A 90 19.77 7.78 -30.42
CA SER A 90 18.70 8.53 -31.07
C SER A 90 17.75 9.18 -30.06
N THR A 91 17.19 10.31 -30.44
CA THR A 91 16.17 11.04 -29.69
C THR A 91 15.29 11.83 -30.66
N ALA A 92 14.00 11.95 -30.33
CA ALA A 92 13.05 12.79 -31.06
C ALA A 92 12.91 14.19 -30.43
N ALA A 93 13.49 14.42 -29.25
CA ALA A 93 13.41 15.68 -28.51
C ALA A 93 14.81 16.25 -28.25
N GLU A 94 14.88 17.57 -28.05
CA GLU A 94 16.09 18.20 -27.50
C GLU A 94 16.33 17.73 -26.08
N LEU A 95 17.60 17.46 -25.75
CA LEU A 95 18.00 16.93 -24.44
C LEU A 95 18.86 17.97 -23.74
N PHE A 96 18.54 18.20 -22.47
CA PHE A 96 19.30 19.06 -21.58
C PHE A 96 19.98 18.25 -20.48
N GLU A 97 21.08 18.78 -19.97
CA GLU A 97 21.72 18.24 -18.76
C GLU A 97 20.70 18.08 -17.64
N ASN A 98 20.76 16.94 -16.95
CA ASN A 98 19.85 16.60 -15.86
C ASN A 98 18.38 16.32 -16.25
N ASP A 99 18.06 16.15 -17.55
CA ASP A 99 16.73 15.71 -17.95
C ASP A 99 16.46 14.27 -17.49
N LYS A 100 15.33 14.05 -16.83
CA LYS A 100 14.77 12.71 -16.59
C LYS A 100 14.14 12.19 -17.87
N VAL A 101 14.58 11.00 -18.29
CA VAL A 101 14.16 10.40 -19.56
C VAL A 101 13.69 8.97 -19.42
N GLN A 102 12.81 8.55 -20.34
CA GLN A 102 12.55 7.14 -20.62
C GLN A 102 13.32 6.75 -21.88
N PHE A 103 13.90 5.57 -21.87
CA PHE A 103 14.65 5.05 -22.99
C PHE A 103 14.47 3.55 -23.19
N THR A 104 14.76 3.07 -24.38
CA THR A 104 14.92 1.66 -24.73
C THR A 104 16.35 1.42 -25.18
N VAL A 105 16.86 0.19 -25.04
CA VAL A 105 18.20 -0.15 -25.51
C VAL A 105 18.12 -0.42 -27.01
N SER A 106 18.74 0.43 -27.83
CA SER A 106 18.75 0.33 -29.29
C SER A 106 19.85 -0.60 -29.81
N TYR A 107 20.93 -0.74 -29.04
CA TYR A 107 22.03 -1.66 -29.33
C TYR A 107 22.52 -2.30 -28.03
N ARG A 108 22.69 -3.63 -28.05
CA ARG A 108 23.19 -4.42 -26.93
C ARG A 108 24.69 -4.72 -27.10
N GLY A 109 25.48 -4.24 -26.15
CA GLY A 109 26.88 -4.57 -26.03
C GLY A 109 27.13 -5.69 -25.00
N ARG A 110 28.38 -6.11 -24.84
CA ARG A 110 28.78 -7.11 -23.84
C ARG A 110 28.79 -6.57 -22.41
N ARG A 111 28.97 -5.26 -22.26
CA ARG A 111 28.90 -4.53 -20.97
C ARG A 111 27.81 -3.47 -21.07
N HIS A 112 27.29 -3.06 -19.95
CA HIS A 112 26.26 -2.02 -19.92
C HIS A 112 26.75 -0.69 -20.52
N SER A 113 28.03 -0.34 -20.31
CA SER A 113 28.66 0.84 -20.93
C SER A 113 28.80 0.77 -22.47
N ASP A 114 28.71 -0.43 -23.04
CA ASP A 114 28.79 -0.62 -24.50
C ASP A 114 27.40 -0.53 -25.17
N HIS A 115 26.31 -0.40 -24.37
CA HIS A 115 24.96 -0.24 -24.90
C HIS A 115 24.77 1.12 -25.55
N LYS A 116 23.78 1.18 -26.44
CA LYS A 116 23.24 2.44 -26.95
C LYS A 116 21.74 2.50 -26.65
N ALA A 117 21.24 3.69 -26.42
CA ALA A 117 19.88 3.94 -26.04
C ALA A 117 19.15 4.89 -26.99
N ALA A 118 17.89 4.59 -27.25
CA ALA A 118 16.96 5.51 -27.88
C ALA A 118 16.07 6.15 -26.82
N VAL A 119 16.12 7.48 -26.71
CA VAL A 119 15.23 8.22 -25.80
C VAL A 119 13.84 8.26 -26.40
N THR A 120 12.87 7.72 -25.65
CA THR A 120 11.46 7.62 -26.07
C THR A 120 10.59 8.73 -25.50
N MET A 121 10.96 9.27 -24.32
CA MET A 121 10.23 10.35 -23.65
C MET A 121 11.16 11.17 -22.77
N VAL A 122 10.95 12.49 -22.73
CA VAL A 122 11.60 13.42 -21.82
C VAL A 122 10.54 13.91 -20.83
N PHE A 123 10.82 13.78 -19.52
CA PHE A 123 9.91 14.22 -18.45
C PHE A 123 10.26 15.63 -17.94
N GLY A 124 11.51 16.08 -18.12
CA GLY A 124 12.05 17.35 -17.64
C GLY A 124 13.08 17.19 -16.53
N ASP A 125 13.29 18.24 -15.75
CA ASP A 125 14.34 18.31 -14.72
C ASP A 125 14.20 17.19 -13.66
N ALA A 126 15.21 16.34 -13.56
CA ALA A 126 15.28 15.21 -12.63
C ALA A 126 15.36 15.64 -11.14
N GLU A 127 15.64 16.89 -10.84
CA GLU A 127 15.64 17.41 -9.48
C GLU A 127 14.23 17.65 -8.92
N ARG A 128 13.19 17.56 -9.76
CA ARG A 128 11.79 17.70 -9.37
C ARG A 128 11.18 16.32 -9.11
N ALA A 129 10.72 16.11 -7.86
CA ALA A 129 10.09 14.85 -7.46
C ALA A 129 8.87 14.50 -8.33
N SER A 130 8.08 15.50 -8.73
CA SER A 130 6.93 15.30 -9.62
C SER A 130 7.32 14.75 -11.00
N VAL A 131 8.47 15.13 -11.53
CA VAL A 131 9.04 14.65 -12.79
C VAL A 131 9.50 13.19 -12.64
N CYS A 132 10.25 12.90 -11.58
CA CYS A 132 10.70 11.55 -11.27
C CYS A 132 9.53 10.59 -11.01
N ALA A 133 8.48 11.04 -10.28
CA ALA A 133 7.27 10.26 -10.06
C ALA A 133 6.54 9.92 -11.37
N ALA A 134 6.45 10.88 -12.31
CA ALA A 134 5.88 10.62 -13.63
C ALA A 134 6.67 9.55 -14.40
N ALA A 135 8.00 9.54 -14.29
CA ALA A 135 8.86 8.53 -14.92
C ALA A 135 8.64 7.13 -14.28
N VAL A 136 8.51 7.05 -12.95
CA VAL A 136 8.17 5.79 -12.24
C VAL A 136 6.84 5.23 -12.72
N ILE A 137 5.81 6.07 -12.82
CA ILE A 137 4.46 5.66 -13.27
C ILE A 137 4.49 5.17 -14.72
N ALA A 138 5.17 5.90 -15.61
CA ALA A 138 5.27 5.54 -17.02
C ALA A 138 5.94 4.17 -17.23
N THR A 139 7.03 3.88 -16.50
CA THR A 139 7.73 2.58 -16.58
C THR A 139 7.01 1.44 -15.89
N ALA A 140 6.13 1.73 -14.93
CA ALA A 140 5.32 0.70 -14.28
C ALA A 140 4.19 0.14 -15.16
N GLY A 141 3.98 0.69 -16.36
CA GLY A 141 2.95 0.22 -17.29
C GLY A 141 1.53 0.36 -16.76
N VAL A 142 1.28 1.45 -16.02
CA VAL A 142 -0.06 1.76 -15.49
C VAL A 142 -0.83 2.57 -16.53
N PRO A 143 -2.06 2.19 -16.89
CA PRO A 143 -2.93 3.02 -17.71
C PRO A 143 -3.30 4.30 -16.94
N THR A 144 -2.77 5.45 -17.34
CA THR A 144 -3.04 6.75 -16.70
C THR A 144 -4.24 7.48 -17.31
N VAL A 145 -4.60 7.15 -18.55
CA VAL A 145 -5.70 7.75 -19.30
C VAL A 145 -6.79 6.71 -19.54
N PHE A 146 -8.04 7.10 -19.48
CA PHE A 146 -9.18 6.28 -19.92
C PHE A 146 -9.45 6.50 -21.39
N SER A 147 -10.04 5.50 -22.07
CA SER A 147 -10.52 5.71 -23.44
C SER A 147 -11.70 6.70 -23.45
N ASP A 148 -11.85 7.42 -24.57
CA ASP A 148 -12.95 8.39 -24.74
C ASP A 148 -14.33 7.73 -24.57
N GLU A 149 -14.47 6.48 -25.04
CA GLU A 149 -15.69 5.70 -24.85
C GLU A 149 -15.97 5.41 -23.37
N SER A 150 -14.93 5.05 -22.59
CA SER A 150 -15.09 4.81 -21.14
C SER A 150 -15.46 6.09 -20.39
N VAL A 151 -14.87 7.21 -20.78
CA VAL A 151 -15.21 8.53 -20.19
C VAL A 151 -16.65 8.90 -20.54
N SER A 152 -17.03 8.81 -21.81
CA SER A 152 -18.40 9.12 -22.29
C SER A 152 -19.46 8.23 -21.63
N ASP A 153 -19.19 6.92 -21.49
CA ASP A 153 -20.10 5.99 -20.78
C ASP A 153 -20.25 6.37 -19.32
N ALA A 154 -19.15 6.72 -18.63
CA ALA A 154 -19.19 7.14 -17.23
C ALA A 154 -19.99 8.43 -17.03
N GLU A 155 -19.80 9.41 -17.92
CA GLU A 155 -20.54 10.66 -17.91
C GLU A 155 -22.04 10.44 -18.17
N ARG A 156 -22.39 9.61 -19.15
CA ARG A 156 -23.78 9.23 -19.45
C ARG A 156 -24.45 8.58 -18.24
N ILE A 157 -23.77 7.65 -17.55
CA ILE A 157 -24.28 7.00 -16.36
C ILE A 157 -24.48 8.02 -15.23
N ASN A 158 -23.50 8.89 -15.01
CA ASN A 158 -23.59 9.92 -13.98
C ASN A 158 -24.75 10.91 -14.23
N LEU A 159 -24.95 11.34 -15.47
CA LEU A 159 -26.03 12.24 -15.86
C LEU A 159 -27.42 11.59 -15.77
N ALA A 160 -27.52 10.29 -16.03
CA ALA A 160 -28.77 9.54 -15.94
C ALA A 160 -29.27 9.44 -14.48
N GLY A 161 -28.36 9.53 -13.50
CA GLY A 161 -28.75 9.45 -12.09
C GLY A 161 -29.26 8.08 -11.67
N ILE A 162 -30.11 8.05 -10.65
CA ILE A 162 -30.79 6.85 -10.15
C ILE A 162 -32.12 6.70 -10.87
N ALA A 163 -32.32 5.53 -11.48
CA ALA A 163 -33.59 5.22 -12.14
C ALA A 163 -34.72 5.05 -11.12
N GLU A 164 -35.93 5.55 -11.44
CA GLU A 164 -37.08 5.55 -10.53
C GLU A 164 -37.43 4.15 -9.99
N ASP A 165 -37.31 3.12 -10.83
CA ASP A 165 -37.60 1.73 -10.45
C ASP A 165 -36.59 1.13 -9.45
N GLU A 166 -35.43 1.75 -9.27
CA GLU A 166 -34.45 1.32 -8.25
C GLU A 166 -34.92 1.69 -6.84
N TYR A 167 -35.67 2.76 -6.66
CA TYR A 167 -36.23 3.12 -5.35
C TYR A 167 -37.23 2.07 -4.84
N GLU A 168 -38.02 1.48 -5.73
CA GLU A 168 -39.00 0.45 -5.37
C GLU A 168 -38.35 -0.92 -5.08
N LYS A 169 -37.22 -1.22 -5.73
CA LYS A 169 -36.53 -2.52 -5.62
C LYS A 169 -35.61 -2.62 -4.43
N ARG A 170 -35.29 -1.51 -3.77
CA ARG A 170 -34.29 -1.42 -2.72
C ARG A 170 -34.92 -1.10 -1.37
N LEU A 171 -34.22 -1.49 -0.30
CA LEU A 171 -34.56 -1.08 1.05
C LEU A 171 -34.24 0.40 1.22
N ASP A 172 -35.26 1.21 1.52
CA ASP A 172 -35.10 2.64 1.77
C ASP A 172 -34.56 2.88 3.18
N LEU A 173 -33.36 3.46 3.28
CA LEU A 173 -32.70 3.83 4.52
C LEU A 173 -32.37 5.33 4.61
N ARG A 174 -33.00 6.16 3.77
CA ARG A 174 -32.73 7.60 3.69
C ARG A 174 -33.04 8.35 4.99
N GLU A 175 -33.98 7.85 5.78
CA GLU A 175 -34.34 8.43 7.08
C GLU A 175 -33.44 7.97 8.23
N ARG A 176 -32.61 6.93 8.02
CA ARG A 176 -31.66 6.45 9.00
C ARG A 176 -30.51 7.46 9.18
N LEU A 177 -30.00 7.61 10.40
CA LEU A 177 -28.79 8.40 10.65
C LEU A 177 -27.58 7.67 10.07
N ILE A 178 -27.22 8.03 8.85
CA ILE A 178 -26.09 7.49 8.08
C ILE A 178 -25.20 8.67 7.73
N PHE A 179 -23.88 8.51 7.90
CA PHE A 179 -22.88 9.50 7.47
C PHE A 179 -21.55 8.84 7.17
N THR A 180 -20.70 9.53 6.43
CA THR A 180 -19.36 9.09 6.06
C THR A 180 -18.32 9.70 6.97
N ILE A 181 -17.12 9.09 7.09
CA ILE A 181 -15.99 9.65 7.82
C ILE A 181 -14.72 9.37 7.01
N ASP A 182 -14.13 10.43 6.46
CA ASP A 182 -13.03 10.34 5.49
C ASP A 182 -11.98 11.42 5.73
N GLY A 183 -10.93 11.44 4.89
CA GLY A 183 -10.03 12.56 4.78
C GLY A 183 -10.73 13.82 4.23
N ALA A 184 -10.25 15.00 4.59
CA ALA A 184 -10.84 16.26 4.15
C ALA A 184 -10.91 16.34 2.60
N ASP A 185 -9.86 15.89 1.92
CA ASP A 185 -9.70 15.99 0.47
C ASP A 185 -10.29 14.80 -0.31
N THR A 186 -10.80 13.75 0.39
CA THR A 186 -11.39 12.56 -0.24
C THR A 186 -12.62 12.93 -1.06
N LYS A 187 -12.68 12.45 -2.31
CA LYS A 187 -13.80 12.67 -3.24
C LYS A 187 -14.51 11.39 -3.64
N ASP A 188 -13.83 10.26 -3.55
CA ASP A 188 -14.26 8.90 -3.89
C ASP A 188 -14.67 8.14 -2.63
N ILE A 189 -15.82 8.53 -2.07
CA ILE A 189 -16.30 8.04 -0.78
C ILE A 189 -17.00 6.70 -0.97
N ASP A 190 -16.32 5.62 -0.54
CA ASP A 190 -16.79 4.24 -0.67
C ASP A 190 -17.82 3.84 0.39
N ASP A 191 -17.67 4.31 1.63
CA ASP A 191 -18.39 3.80 2.78
C ASP A 191 -19.07 4.87 3.64
N ALA A 192 -20.21 4.48 4.17
CA ALA A 192 -20.96 5.22 5.18
C ALA A 192 -21.41 4.25 6.29
N VAL A 193 -21.62 4.76 7.47
CA VAL A 193 -21.93 3.96 8.65
C VAL A 193 -23.15 4.46 9.40
N SER A 194 -23.80 3.52 10.11
CA SER A 194 -24.87 3.83 11.08
C SER A 194 -24.78 2.91 12.27
N VAL A 195 -24.92 3.44 13.47
CA VAL A 195 -24.87 2.68 14.74
C VAL A 195 -26.08 3.02 15.58
N LYS A 196 -26.65 1.98 16.21
CA LYS A 196 -27.71 2.13 17.19
C LYS A 196 -27.50 1.11 18.32
N LYS A 197 -27.51 1.58 19.56
CA LYS A 197 -27.56 0.70 20.73
C LYS A 197 -28.98 0.20 20.92
N VAL A 198 -29.14 -1.09 21.12
CA VAL A 198 -30.44 -1.77 21.26
C VAL A 198 -30.39 -2.70 22.44
N GLU A 199 -31.55 -3.23 22.87
CA GLU A 199 -31.61 -4.21 23.94
C GLU A 199 -30.79 -5.44 23.57
N GLY A 200 -29.85 -5.82 24.45
CA GLY A 200 -28.93 -6.95 24.30
C GLY A 200 -27.79 -6.73 23.32
N GLY A 201 -27.47 -5.48 22.92
CA GLY A 201 -26.30 -5.20 22.09
C GLY A 201 -26.42 -4.03 21.12
N TRP A 202 -26.02 -4.25 19.85
CA TRP A 202 -25.83 -3.19 18.88
C TRP A 202 -26.42 -3.55 17.51
N GLU A 203 -26.92 -2.56 16.81
CA GLU A 203 -27.15 -2.60 15.37
C GLU A 203 -26.08 -1.74 14.68
N LEU A 204 -25.30 -2.36 13.82
CA LEU A 204 -24.30 -1.72 12.97
C LEU A 204 -24.71 -1.87 11.50
N GLY A 205 -24.80 -0.76 10.79
CA GLY A 205 -24.93 -0.74 9.33
C GLY A 205 -23.64 -0.23 8.71
N VAL A 206 -23.10 -1.00 7.78
CA VAL A 206 -22.00 -0.59 6.89
C VAL A 206 -22.58 -0.52 5.48
N HIS A 207 -22.57 0.68 4.91
CA HIS A 207 -23.25 1.00 3.64
C HIS A 207 -22.19 1.36 2.61
N ILE A 208 -21.99 0.51 1.60
CA ILE A 208 -20.93 0.63 0.60
C ILE A 208 -21.53 1.08 -0.72
N ALA A 209 -20.85 1.97 -1.42
CA ALA A 209 -21.23 2.40 -2.77
C ALA A 209 -21.53 1.20 -3.68
N ASP A 210 -22.72 1.17 -4.30
CA ASP A 210 -23.10 0.04 -5.17
C ASP A 210 -22.55 0.18 -6.59
N VAL A 211 -21.21 0.21 -6.69
CA VAL A 211 -20.49 0.31 -7.97
C VAL A 211 -20.90 -0.78 -8.94
N SER A 212 -21.22 -2.00 -8.43
CA SER A 212 -21.65 -3.14 -9.25
C SER A 212 -22.99 -2.90 -9.98
N HIS A 213 -23.77 -1.94 -9.53
CA HIS A 213 -24.98 -1.50 -10.23
C HIS A 213 -24.64 -0.74 -11.51
N TYR A 214 -23.64 0.13 -11.47
CA TYR A 214 -23.26 1.00 -12.58
C TYR A 214 -22.26 0.34 -13.53
N VAL A 215 -21.22 -0.31 -13.00
CA VAL A 215 -20.17 -0.99 -13.76
C VAL A 215 -20.55 -2.45 -13.98
N LYS A 216 -21.20 -2.71 -15.13
CA LYS A 216 -21.67 -4.05 -15.48
C LYS A 216 -20.52 -4.95 -15.91
N ASN A 217 -20.59 -6.23 -15.52
CA ASN A 217 -19.58 -7.22 -15.89
C ASN A 217 -19.44 -7.33 -17.42
N GLY A 218 -18.21 -7.25 -17.92
CA GLY A 218 -17.88 -7.31 -19.35
C GLY A 218 -18.10 -6.00 -20.12
N SER A 219 -18.52 -4.90 -19.47
CA SER A 219 -18.57 -3.57 -20.10
C SER A 219 -17.15 -3.01 -20.30
N LEU A 220 -17.01 -1.96 -21.13
CA LEU A 220 -15.74 -1.26 -21.33
C LEU A 220 -15.19 -0.70 -19.99
N LEU A 221 -16.08 -0.19 -19.14
CA LEU A 221 -15.72 0.28 -17.81
C LEU A 221 -15.20 -0.85 -16.92
N ASP A 222 -15.78 -2.04 -17.02
CA ASP A 222 -15.35 -3.22 -16.27
C ASP A 222 -13.98 -3.74 -16.75
N ILE A 223 -13.79 -3.81 -18.05
CA ILE A 223 -12.51 -4.24 -18.66
C ILE A 223 -11.39 -3.28 -18.21
N SER A 224 -11.63 -1.97 -18.30
CA SER A 224 -10.68 -0.96 -17.83
C SER A 224 -10.43 -1.04 -16.33
N ALA A 225 -11.48 -1.26 -15.51
CA ALA A 225 -11.33 -1.41 -14.07
C ALA A 225 -10.54 -2.67 -13.69
N LEU A 226 -10.72 -3.80 -14.37
CA LEU A 226 -9.95 -5.02 -14.17
C LEU A 226 -8.47 -4.83 -14.53
N GLU A 227 -8.18 -4.17 -15.65
CA GLU A 227 -6.81 -3.88 -16.07
C GLU A 227 -6.06 -3.02 -15.04
N ARG A 228 -6.71 -1.97 -14.53
CA ARG A 228 -6.18 -1.10 -13.47
C ARG A 228 -6.09 -1.82 -12.14
N GLY A 229 -7.09 -2.62 -11.79
CA GLY A 229 -7.23 -3.45 -10.61
C GLY A 229 -7.39 -2.68 -9.30
N THR A 230 -6.68 -1.58 -9.13
CA THR A 230 -6.79 -0.70 -7.96
C THR A 230 -6.44 0.74 -8.32
N SER A 231 -6.99 1.71 -7.57
CA SER A 231 -6.51 3.10 -7.61
C SER A 231 -5.13 3.19 -6.98
N ILE A 232 -4.29 4.12 -7.46
CA ILE A 232 -2.94 4.36 -6.95
C ILE A 232 -2.90 5.78 -6.38
N TYR A 233 -2.47 5.92 -5.13
CA TYR A 233 -2.37 7.20 -4.43
C TYR A 233 -0.90 7.57 -4.24
N TYR A 234 -0.51 8.76 -4.64
CA TYR A 234 0.85 9.25 -4.45
C TYR A 234 0.86 10.77 -4.25
N ALA A 235 1.60 11.21 -3.24
CA ALA A 235 1.60 12.61 -2.79
C ALA A 235 0.16 13.14 -2.60
N ASP A 236 -0.26 14.11 -3.42
CA ASP A 236 -1.61 14.69 -3.44
C ASP A 236 -2.47 14.20 -4.64
N LYS A 237 -1.99 13.20 -5.39
CA LYS A 237 -2.58 12.74 -6.65
C LYS A 237 -3.13 11.33 -6.55
N VAL A 238 -4.07 11.02 -7.44
CA VAL A 238 -4.64 9.69 -7.61
C VAL A 238 -4.73 9.32 -9.09
N ILE A 239 -4.31 8.09 -9.39
CA ILE A 239 -4.63 7.42 -10.66
C ILE A 239 -5.82 6.51 -10.36
N PRO A 240 -7.06 6.90 -10.72
CA PRO A 240 -8.25 6.20 -10.25
C PRO A 240 -8.50 4.92 -11.05
N MET A 241 -9.11 3.91 -10.40
CA MET A 241 -9.58 2.67 -11.05
C MET A 241 -10.76 2.95 -11.98
N LEU A 242 -11.61 3.90 -11.66
CA LEU A 242 -12.80 4.27 -12.42
C LEU A 242 -12.73 5.74 -12.87
N PRO A 243 -13.35 6.11 -14.01
CA PRO A 243 -13.46 7.52 -14.41
C PRO A 243 -14.09 8.39 -13.32
N LYS A 244 -13.64 9.64 -13.18
CA LYS A 244 -14.07 10.56 -12.11
C LYS A 244 -15.59 10.81 -12.06
N ALA A 245 -16.28 10.74 -13.20
CA ALA A 245 -17.75 10.85 -13.24
C ALA A 245 -18.43 9.74 -12.44
N LEU A 246 -17.80 8.56 -12.31
CA LEU A 246 -18.27 7.49 -11.44
C LEU A 246 -17.67 7.60 -10.05
N SER A 247 -16.33 7.62 -9.94
CA SER A 247 -15.65 7.54 -8.63
C SER A 247 -15.97 8.72 -7.71
N ASN A 248 -16.08 9.94 -8.23
CA ASN A 248 -16.37 11.14 -7.46
C ASN A 248 -17.82 11.60 -7.60
N GLY A 249 -18.55 11.05 -8.60
CA GLY A 249 -19.92 11.37 -8.96
C GLY A 249 -20.93 10.39 -8.36
N ILE A 250 -21.67 9.68 -9.26
CA ILE A 250 -22.83 8.86 -8.88
C ILE A 250 -22.51 7.71 -7.91
N CYS A 251 -21.28 7.18 -7.91
CA CYS A 251 -20.87 6.13 -6.98
C CYS A 251 -20.49 6.69 -5.61
N SER A 252 -19.87 7.88 -5.54
CA SER A 252 -19.43 8.47 -4.27
C SER A 252 -20.62 8.78 -3.35
N LEU A 253 -20.51 8.38 -2.07
CA LEU A 253 -21.56 8.58 -1.06
C LEU A 253 -21.61 10.04 -0.56
N ASN A 254 -21.73 10.98 -1.50
CA ASN A 254 -21.76 12.41 -1.23
C ASN A 254 -22.90 12.80 -0.24
N PRO A 255 -22.69 13.79 0.64
CA PRO A 255 -23.68 14.18 1.63
C PRO A 255 -24.93 14.84 0.98
N ASN A 256 -26.09 14.60 1.59
CA ASN A 256 -27.38 15.15 1.21
C ASN A 256 -27.91 14.71 -0.18
N GLU A 257 -27.30 13.73 -0.79
CA GLU A 257 -27.71 13.14 -2.05
C GLU A 257 -28.18 11.69 -1.86
N ASP A 258 -29.23 11.29 -2.61
CA ASP A 258 -29.63 9.90 -2.63
C ASP A 258 -28.57 9.08 -3.36
N ARG A 259 -28.16 7.94 -2.77
CA ARG A 259 -27.15 7.05 -3.33
C ARG A 259 -27.56 5.61 -3.23
N LEU A 260 -27.24 4.86 -4.26
CA LEU A 260 -27.40 3.40 -4.24
C LEU A 260 -26.24 2.78 -3.44
N ALA A 261 -26.60 2.01 -2.44
CA ALA A 261 -25.62 1.34 -1.61
C ALA A 261 -25.87 -0.17 -1.52
N PHE A 262 -24.78 -0.89 -1.21
CA PHE A 262 -24.80 -2.29 -0.82
C PHE A 262 -24.50 -2.35 0.66
N SER A 263 -25.54 -2.55 1.46
CA SER A 263 -25.45 -2.45 2.92
C SER A 263 -25.28 -3.82 3.56
N CYS A 264 -24.34 -3.91 4.49
CA CYS A 264 -24.25 -4.99 5.46
C CYS A 264 -24.87 -4.52 6.78
N LEU A 265 -26.02 -5.09 7.12
CA LEU A 265 -26.74 -4.79 8.36
C LEU A 265 -26.45 -5.90 9.36
N MET A 266 -25.86 -5.55 10.50
CA MET A 266 -25.32 -6.48 11.48
C MET A 266 -25.93 -6.27 12.86
N ARG A 267 -26.20 -7.36 13.56
CA ARG A 267 -26.55 -7.38 14.96
C ARG A 267 -25.40 -7.94 15.77
N LEU A 268 -24.96 -7.20 16.77
CA LEU A 268 -23.88 -7.61 17.66
C LEU A 268 -24.42 -7.72 19.09
N ASP A 269 -23.88 -8.65 19.88
CA ASP A 269 -24.17 -8.70 21.31
C ASP A 269 -23.43 -7.59 22.08
N GLU A 270 -23.65 -7.48 23.39
CA GLU A 270 -22.99 -6.50 24.26
C GLU A 270 -21.46 -6.61 24.29
N LYS A 271 -20.93 -7.80 23.94
CA LYS A 271 -19.48 -8.06 23.86
C LYS A 271 -18.91 -7.88 22.44
N GLY A 272 -19.69 -7.33 21.51
CA GLY A 272 -19.28 -7.10 20.13
C GLY A 272 -19.17 -8.37 19.29
N LYS A 273 -19.77 -9.49 19.71
CA LYS A 273 -19.78 -10.70 18.88
C LYS A 273 -20.81 -10.55 17.77
N LEU A 274 -20.38 -10.75 16.53
CA LEU A 274 -21.25 -10.76 15.37
C LEU A 274 -22.26 -11.90 15.49
N GLY A 275 -23.53 -11.55 15.52
CA GLY A 275 -24.67 -12.46 15.48
C GLY A 275 -25.26 -12.55 14.07
N LEU A 276 -26.51 -12.12 13.93
CA LEU A 276 -27.19 -12.10 12.64
C LEU A 276 -26.67 -10.95 11.77
N PHE A 277 -26.52 -11.20 10.49
CA PHE A 277 -26.21 -10.18 9.51
C PHE A 277 -26.98 -10.42 8.20
N LYS A 278 -27.20 -9.34 7.46
CA LYS A 278 -27.90 -9.39 6.19
C LYS A 278 -27.29 -8.39 5.21
N PHE A 279 -27.02 -8.84 4.01
CA PHE A 279 -26.67 -7.97 2.89
C PHE A 279 -27.95 -7.49 2.19
N SER A 280 -28.04 -6.19 1.89
CA SER A 280 -29.21 -5.59 1.25
C SER A 280 -28.79 -4.52 0.24
N LYS A 281 -29.44 -4.50 -0.92
CA LYS A 281 -29.38 -3.34 -1.82
C LYS A 281 -30.26 -2.25 -1.22
N THR A 282 -29.73 -1.07 -1.05
CA THR A 282 -30.38 0.03 -0.32
C THR A 282 -30.33 1.33 -1.11
N VAL A 283 -31.21 2.26 -0.77
CA VAL A 283 -31.05 3.68 -1.06
C VAL A 283 -30.76 4.37 0.25
N ILE A 284 -29.69 5.13 0.29
CA ILE A 284 -29.24 5.89 1.47
C ILE A 284 -29.11 7.36 1.15
N LYS A 285 -29.10 8.19 2.20
CA LYS A 285 -28.75 9.60 2.14
C LYS A 285 -27.79 9.91 3.28
N SER A 286 -26.52 10.18 2.95
CA SER A 286 -25.53 10.59 3.94
C SER A 286 -25.88 11.97 4.50
N ARG A 287 -25.93 12.12 5.84
CA ARG A 287 -26.27 13.39 6.49
C ARG A 287 -25.14 14.41 6.41
N VAL A 288 -23.90 13.95 6.45
CA VAL A 288 -22.71 14.80 6.45
C VAL A 288 -21.52 14.02 5.92
N LYS A 289 -20.58 14.70 5.26
CA LYS A 289 -19.22 14.20 5.06
C LYS A 289 -18.44 14.51 6.35
N GLY A 290 -18.28 13.50 7.20
CA GLY A 290 -17.42 13.56 8.37
C GLY A 290 -15.94 13.62 7.94
N ILE A 291 -15.14 14.35 8.72
CA ILE A 291 -13.70 14.46 8.51
C ILE A 291 -13.00 13.87 9.73
N TYR A 292 -12.03 12.97 9.54
CA TYR A 292 -11.33 12.29 10.63
C TYR A 292 -10.87 13.24 11.73
N SER A 293 -10.21 14.35 11.40
CA SER A 293 -9.73 15.32 12.38
C SER A 293 -10.86 16.00 13.18
N GLU A 294 -11.99 16.28 12.54
CA GLU A 294 -13.15 16.87 13.20
C GLU A 294 -13.83 15.86 14.14
N ILE A 295 -14.00 14.61 13.69
CA ILE A 295 -14.57 13.54 14.52
C ILE A 295 -13.66 13.28 15.72
N ASN A 296 -12.32 13.24 15.54
CA ASN A 296 -11.37 13.09 16.65
C ASN A 296 -11.51 14.23 17.67
N LYS A 297 -11.75 15.46 17.21
CA LYS A 297 -12.02 16.61 18.07
C LYS A 297 -13.34 16.45 18.85
N ILE A 298 -14.43 16.03 18.16
CA ILE A 298 -15.73 15.77 18.79
C ILE A 298 -15.63 14.67 19.85
N LEU A 299 -14.87 13.61 19.60
CA LEU A 299 -14.63 12.51 20.54
C LEU A 299 -13.85 12.95 21.79
N SER A 300 -13.12 14.06 21.73
CA SER A 300 -12.41 14.62 22.88
C SER A 300 -13.25 15.62 23.70
N TYR A 301 -14.40 16.03 23.17
CA TYR A 301 -15.27 17.02 23.78
C TYR A 301 -16.34 16.41 24.68
N SER A 302 -16.66 17.06 25.79
CA SER A 302 -17.94 16.90 26.47
C SER A 302 -19.08 17.46 25.59
N GLU A 303 -20.33 17.11 25.91
CA GLU A 303 -21.48 17.62 25.16
C GLU A 303 -21.60 19.15 25.26
N GLU A 304 -21.23 19.75 26.41
CA GLU A 304 -21.21 21.21 26.61
C GLU A 304 -20.14 21.86 25.68
N GLU A 305 -18.92 21.32 25.64
CA GLU A 305 -17.84 21.82 24.76
C GLU A 305 -18.23 21.69 23.28
N PHE A 306 -18.83 20.56 22.88
CA PHE A 306 -19.35 20.39 21.52
C PHE A 306 -20.41 21.46 21.17
N ASN A 307 -21.36 21.74 22.06
CA ASN A 307 -22.41 22.72 21.82
C ASN A 307 -21.89 24.17 21.77
N THR A 308 -20.75 24.47 22.41
CA THR A 308 -20.10 25.78 22.34
C THR A 308 -19.27 25.99 21.08
N ASP A 309 -18.79 24.91 20.42
CA ASP A 309 -18.15 24.97 19.10
C ASP A 309 -19.21 25.12 18.00
N SER A 310 -19.51 26.36 17.63
CA SER A 310 -20.62 26.69 16.73
C SER A 310 -20.46 26.08 15.33
N GLU A 311 -19.24 25.85 14.84
CA GLU A 311 -18.98 25.27 13.54
C GLU A 311 -19.23 23.75 13.56
N LEU A 312 -18.62 23.03 14.52
CA LEU A 312 -18.80 21.59 14.64
C LEU A 312 -20.23 21.21 15.03
N SER A 313 -20.85 21.93 15.99
CA SER A 313 -22.22 21.64 16.40
C SER A 313 -23.25 21.89 15.31
N ALA A 314 -23.03 22.87 14.44
CA ALA A 314 -23.90 23.11 13.28
C ALA A 314 -23.71 22.01 12.23
N LYS A 315 -22.44 21.65 11.88
CA LYS A 315 -22.13 20.64 10.88
C LYS A 315 -22.57 19.22 11.29
N TYR A 316 -22.37 18.85 12.55
CA TYR A 316 -22.69 17.54 13.11
C TYR A 316 -23.95 17.52 13.98
N SER A 317 -24.88 18.43 13.69
CA SER A 317 -26.15 18.57 14.44
C SER A 317 -26.89 17.24 14.56
N GLY A 318 -27.23 16.84 15.80
CA GLY A 318 -27.91 15.58 16.10
C GLY A 318 -27.05 14.31 15.99
N LEU A 319 -25.74 14.41 15.71
CA LEU A 319 -24.85 13.26 15.54
C LEU A 319 -23.93 13.00 16.75
N TYR A 320 -23.79 13.93 17.70
CA TYR A 320 -22.90 13.79 18.85
C TYR A 320 -23.07 12.45 19.58
N ASP A 321 -24.27 12.12 20.02
CA ASP A 321 -24.58 10.87 20.73
C ASP A 321 -24.27 9.63 19.86
N THR A 322 -24.51 9.70 18.55
CA THR A 322 -24.18 8.60 17.63
C THR A 322 -22.67 8.42 17.50
N ILE A 323 -21.89 9.51 17.42
CA ILE A 323 -20.43 9.48 17.35
C ILE A 323 -19.84 8.87 18.64
N GLN A 324 -20.36 9.25 19.83
CA GLN A 324 -19.93 8.66 21.09
C GLN A 324 -20.26 7.15 21.16
N LYS A 325 -21.41 6.72 20.67
CA LYS A 325 -21.78 5.30 20.57
C LYS A 325 -20.90 4.52 19.60
N MET A 326 -20.43 5.14 18.54
CA MET A 326 -19.48 4.52 17.62
C MET A 326 -18.12 4.26 18.30
N ASP A 327 -17.62 5.21 19.11
CA ASP A 327 -16.41 5.04 19.91
C ASP A 327 -16.58 3.91 20.94
N GLU A 328 -17.70 3.89 21.68
CA GLU A 328 -18.01 2.82 22.64
C GLU A 328 -17.99 1.44 21.97
N LEU A 329 -18.63 1.29 20.81
CA LEU A 329 -18.66 0.04 20.07
C LEU A 329 -17.27 -0.32 19.55
N SER A 330 -16.52 0.62 19.01
CA SER A 330 -15.16 0.41 18.52
C SER A 330 -14.22 -0.10 19.61
N ASP A 331 -14.28 0.48 20.80
CA ASP A 331 -13.51 0.03 21.96
C ASP A 331 -13.81 -1.44 22.34
N ILE A 332 -15.08 -1.84 22.24
CA ILE A 332 -15.49 -3.23 22.46
C ILE A 332 -14.87 -4.15 21.41
N LEU A 333 -14.89 -3.75 20.14
CA LEU A 333 -14.36 -4.53 19.03
C LEU A 333 -12.82 -4.65 19.08
N ILE A 334 -12.13 -3.56 19.41
CA ILE A 334 -10.66 -3.55 19.59
C ILE A 334 -10.27 -4.53 20.72
N ARG A 335 -10.92 -4.43 21.89
CA ARG A 335 -10.67 -5.38 23.00
C ARG A 335 -10.92 -6.83 22.58
N ARG A 336 -11.92 -7.08 21.75
CA ARG A 336 -12.21 -8.40 21.21
C ARG A 336 -11.11 -8.87 20.25
N ARG A 337 -10.61 -8.00 19.36
CA ARG A 337 -9.50 -8.27 18.44
C ARG A 337 -8.22 -8.62 19.21
N GLN A 338 -7.89 -7.84 20.23
CA GLN A 338 -6.74 -8.10 21.10
C GLN A 338 -6.86 -9.45 21.82
N LYS A 339 -8.05 -9.80 22.36
CA LYS A 339 -8.30 -11.12 23.00
C LYS A 339 -8.16 -12.29 22.02
N ARG A 340 -8.45 -12.08 20.74
CA ARG A 340 -8.23 -13.06 19.67
C ARG A 340 -6.74 -13.25 19.37
N GLY A 341 -5.89 -12.32 19.80
CA GLY A 341 -4.45 -12.36 19.62
C GLY A 341 -3.98 -11.80 18.28
N ALA A 342 -4.74 -10.93 17.67
CA ALA A 342 -4.26 -10.22 16.47
C ALA A 342 -3.07 -9.32 16.86
N PRO A 343 -1.90 -9.44 16.18
CA PRO A 343 -0.77 -8.56 16.45
C PRO A 343 -1.13 -7.12 16.04
N GLU A 344 -0.85 -6.18 16.94
CA GLU A 344 -1.04 -4.76 16.69
C GLU A 344 0.26 -4.20 16.11
N LEU A 345 0.33 -4.16 14.77
CA LEU A 345 1.47 -3.66 14.04
C LEU A 345 1.26 -2.18 13.74
N GLU A 346 2.07 -1.34 14.35
CA GLU A 346 2.09 0.08 14.02
C GLU A 346 2.97 0.29 12.78
N THR A 347 2.35 0.62 11.66
CA THR A 347 3.06 1.13 10.48
C THR A 347 2.98 2.64 10.48
N GLU A 348 4.14 3.29 10.48
CA GLU A 348 4.23 4.73 10.35
C GLU A 348 4.12 5.08 8.87
N GLU A 349 3.18 5.94 8.51
CA GLU A 349 2.97 6.43 7.16
C GLU A 349 3.39 7.90 7.09
N ALA A 350 4.08 8.28 6.03
CA ALA A 350 4.35 9.68 5.74
C ALA A 350 3.13 10.38 5.14
N LYS A 351 2.95 11.65 5.46
CA LYS A 351 2.07 12.55 4.74
C LYS A 351 2.93 13.60 4.03
N ILE A 352 2.99 13.52 2.71
CA ILE A 352 3.65 14.48 1.85
C ILE A 352 2.78 15.74 1.74
N ILE A 353 3.36 16.92 1.92
CA ILE A 353 2.71 18.20 1.75
C ILE A 353 3.43 18.96 0.64
N LEU A 354 2.68 19.30 -0.41
CA LEU A 354 3.19 20.02 -1.56
C LEU A 354 2.76 21.49 -1.52
N ASP A 355 3.55 22.34 -2.14
CA ASP A 355 3.15 23.71 -2.48
C ASP A 355 2.33 23.74 -3.78
N HIS A 356 1.97 24.96 -4.26
CA HIS A 356 1.19 25.18 -5.48
C HIS A 356 1.94 24.78 -6.76
N ASP A 357 3.27 24.69 -6.74
CA ASP A 357 4.13 24.24 -7.83
C ASP A 357 4.40 22.73 -7.80
N GLY A 358 3.84 22.04 -6.79
CA GLY A 358 4.00 20.59 -6.59
C GLY A 358 5.37 20.19 -6.04
N VAL A 359 6.06 21.12 -5.35
CA VAL A 359 7.32 20.86 -4.62
C VAL A 359 6.99 20.38 -3.21
N CYS A 360 7.72 19.40 -2.72
CA CYS A 360 7.55 18.91 -1.36
C CYS A 360 8.14 19.91 -0.34
N ILE A 361 7.25 20.55 0.42
CA ILE A 361 7.62 21.54 1.44
C ILE A 361 7.65 20.97 2.86
N GLU A 362 6.99 19.84 3.09
CA GLU A 362 6.95 19.20 4.40
C GLU A 362 6.61 17.72 4.29
N VAL A 363 7.25 16.91 5.14
CA VAL A 363 6.90 15.49 5.34
C VAL A 363 6.55 15.31 6.81
N LYS A 364 5.31 14.89 7.07
CA LYS A 364 4.79 14.66 8.43
C LYS A 364 4.46 13.20 8.64
N LYS A 365 4.68 12.72 9.86
CA LYS A 365 4.13 11.43 10.29
C LYS A 365 2.59 11.53 10.35
N ARG A 366 1.91 10.62 9.65
CA ARG A 366 0.45 10.48 9.73
C ARG A 366 0.08 9.85 11.07
N THR A 367 -0.65 10.58 11.89
CA THR A 367 -1.19 10.05 13.14
C THR A 367 -2.59 9.49 12.91
N ARG A 368 -2.82 8.24 13.32
CA ARG A 368 -4.14 7.63 13.32
C ARG A 368 -4.85 7.94 14.63
N GLY A 369 -6.01 8.56 14.55
CA GLY A 369 -6.84 8.87 15.70
C GLY A 369 -7.87 7.79 16.00
N LYS A 370 -8.79 8.10 16.92
CA LYS A 370 -9.90 7.20 17.28
C LYS A 370 -10.89 7.00 16.12
N SER A 371 -11.15 8.05 15.35
CA SER A 371 -12.10 8.01 14.24
C SER A 371 -11.67 7.03 13.14
N GLU A 372 -10.36 6.96 12.83
CA GLU A 372 -9.83 6.00 11.88
C GLU A 372 -9.99 4.57 12.38
N ARG A 373 -9.75 4.33 13.69
CA ARG A 373 -9.95 3.01 14.32
C ARG A 373 -11.41 2.58 14.32
N ILE A 374 -12.35 3.51 14.53
CA ILE A 374 -13.80 3.25 14.46
C ILE A 374 -14.15 2.69 13.08
N ILE A 375 -13.75 3.38 12.02
CA ILE A 375 -14.06 2.95 10.65
C ILE A 375 -13.37 1.62 10.34
N GLU A 376 -12.09 1.46 10.71
CA GLU A 376 -11.35 0.21 10.53
C GLU A 376 -12.10 -0.99 11.13
N GLU A 377 -12.52 -0.92 12.41
CA GLU A 377 -13.22 -2.02 13.07
C GLU A 377 -14.56 -2.35 12.41
N PHE A 378 -15.31 -1.34 11.96
CA PHE A 378 -16.59 -1.56 11.29
C PHE A 378 -16.41 -2.18 9.91
N MET A 379 -15.38 -1.75 9.15
CA MET A 379 -15.03 -2.35 7.87
C MET A 379 -14.54 -3.80 8.03
N LEU A 380 -13.73 -4.10 9.05
CA LEU A 380 -13.29 -5.46 9.37
C LEU A 380 -14.48 -6.41 9.60
N LEU A 381 -15.53 -5.95 10.30
CA LEU A 381 -16.73 -6.76 10.52
C LEU A 381 -17.51 -7.03 9.23
N ALA A 382 -17.72 -6.01 8.40
CA ALA A 382 -18.43 -6.16 7.14
C ALA A 382 -17.67 -7.07 6.16
N ASN A 383 -16.36 -6.92 6.09
CA ASN A 383 -15.47 -7.77 5.30
C ASN A 383 -15.51 -9.24 5.77
N THR A 384 -15.47 -9.46 7.08
CA THR A 384 -15.61 -10.80 7.69
C THR A 384 -16.99 -11.40 7.39
N ALA A 385 -18.06 -10.61 7.50
CA ALA A 385 -19.43 -11.07 7.20
C ALA A 385 -19.57 -11.51 5.74
N ALA A 386 -18.94 -10.78 4.79
CA ALA A 386 -18.95 -11.13 3.37
C ALA A 386 -18.25 -12.47 3.10
N ALA A 387 -17.05 -12.66 3.64
CA ALA A 387 -16.29 -13.90 3.49
C ALA A 387 -17.00 -15.10 4.13
N LYS A 388 -17.55 -14.90 5.34
CA LYS A 388 -18.30 -15.93 6.07
C LYS A 388 -19.52 -16.38 5.28
N LEU A 389 -20.30 -15.45 4.70
CA LEU A 389 -21.47 -15.79 3.89
C LEU A 389 -21.08 -16.63 2.67
N ALA A 390 -20.01 -16.27 1.97
CA ALA A 390 -19.54 -17.02 0.81
C ALA A 390 -19.10 -18.44 1.19
N LYS A 391 -18.40 -18.61 2.31
CA LYS A 391 -17.96 -19.92 2.81
C LYS A 391 -19.13 -20.78 3.25
N GLU A 392 -20.10 -20.22 4.00
CA GLU A 392 -21.32 -20.92 4.42
C GLU A 392 -22.13 -21.47 3.23
N HIS A 393 -22.09 -20.77 2.10
CA HIS A 393 -22.77 -21.20 0.86
C HIS A 393 -21.87 -22.00 -0.10
N SER A 394 -20.59 -22.21 0.25
CA SER A 394 -19.60 -22.92 -0.56
C SER A 394 -19.54 -22.41 -2.01
N ILE A 395 -19.50 -21.09 -2.19
CA ILE A 395 -19.47 -20.45 -3.51
C ILE A 395 -18.07 -19.89 -3.82
N PRO A 396 -17.69 -19.82 -5.11
CA PRO A 396 -16.48 -19.12 -5.53
C PRO A 396 -16.47 -17.67 -5.04
N PHE A 397 -15.33 -17.24 -4.54
CA PHE A 397 -15.20 -15.90 -3.97
C PHE A 397 -13.80 -15.33 -4.15
N VAL A 398 -13.60 -14.05 -3.88
CA VAL A 398 -12.28 -13.41 -3.83
C VAL A 398 -11.98 -13.10 -2.37
N TYR A 399 -11.18 -13.96 -1.75
CA TYR A 399 -10.73 -13.79 -0.36
C TYR A 399 -9.49 -12.92 -0.27
N ARG A 400 -9.33 -12.24 0.84
CA ARG A 400 -8.07 -11.59 1.23
C ARG A 400 -7.37 -12.48 2.24
N VAL A 401 -6.30 -13.11 1.83
CA VAL A 401 -5.61 -14.14 2.60
C VAL A 401 -4.22 -13.67 3.05
N HIS A 402 -3.79 -14.21 4.18
CA HIS A 402 -2.47 -13.97 4.73
C HIS A 402 -1.94 -15.27 5.34
N GLU A 403 -0.99 -15.88 4.66
CA GLU A 403 -0.39 -17.16 5.05
C GLU A 403 0.38 -17.06 6.36
N ASN A 404 0.69 -18.20 6.96
CA ASN A 404 1.59 -18.27 8.09
C ASN A 404 2.98 -17.74 7.72
N PRO A 405 3.73 -17.20 8.68
CA PRO A 405 5.08 -16.76 8.45
C PRO A 405 5.98 -17.90 7.91
N PRO A 406 6.81 -17.65 6.88
CA PRO A 406 7.77 -18.63 6.39
C PRO A 406 8.77 -19.05 7.48
N GLU A 407 9.09 -20.35 7.56
CA GLU A 407 9.97 -20.93 8.59
C GLU A 407 11.32 -20.18 8.72
N GLN A 408 11.97 -19.87 7.59
CA GLN A 408 13.25 -19.16 7.62
C GLN A 408 13.12 -17.78 8.26
N LYS A 409 12.05 -17.04 7.97
CA LYS A 409 11.81 -15.73 8.55
C LYS A 409 11.50 -15.80 10.05
N VAL A 410 10.87 -16.89 10.51
CA VAL A 410 10.66 -17.13 11.95
C VAL A 410 11.99 -17.40 12.65
N LYS A 411 12.92 -18.12 12.00
CA LYS A 411 14.28 -18.33 12.50
C LYS A 411 15.04 -17.00 12.59
N ASP A 412 14.99 -16.18 11.55
CA ASP A 412 15.65 -14.87 11.53
C ASP A 412 15.11 -13.95 12.65
N LEU A 413 13.78 -13.95 12.87
CA LEU A 413 13.16 -13.23 13.99
C LEU A 413 13.64 -13.77 15.35
N SER A 414 13.71 -15.10 15.48
CA SER A 414 14.13 -15.75 16.73
C SER A 414 15.58 -15.40 17.08
N GLU A 415 16.47 -15.40 16.11
CA GLU A 415 17.86 -14.99 16.28
C GLU A 415 17.97 -13.51 16.68
N PHE A 416 17.22 -12.63 15.98
CA PHE A 416 17.16 -11.22 16.35
C PHE A 416 16.69 -11.01 17.78
N LEU A 417 15.59 -11.65 18.21
CA LEU A 417 15.04 -11.51 19.57
C LEU A 417 16.01 -11.99 20.64
N LEU A 418 16.69 -13.13 20.42
CA LEU A 418 17.72 -13.63 21.31
C LEU A 418 18.88 -12.64 21.47
N HIS A 419 19.31 -11.98 20.40
CA HIS A 419 20.38 -10.98 20.45
C HIS A 419 20.03 -9.73 21.27
N ILE A 420 18.74 -9.38 21.33
CA ILE A 420 18.24 -8.27 22.15
C ILE A 420 17.76 -8.71 23.54
N GLY A 421 17.91 -10.00 23.88
CA GLY A 421 17.55 -10.55 25.19
C GLY A 421 16.06 -10.84 25.39
N LEU A 422 15.30 -10.99 24.31
CA LEU A 422 13.89 -11.36 24.32
C LEU A 422 13.69 -12.84 23.99
N ASN A 423 12.59 -13.41 24.48
CA ASN A 423 12.22 -14.79 24.18
C ASN A 423 11.71 -14.92 22.73
N PRO A 424 12.20 -15.90 21.96
CA PRO A 424 11.72 -16.15 20.61
C PRO A 424 10.31 -16.78 20.62
N PRO A 425 9.55 -16.64 19.50
CA PRO A 425 8.31 -17.39 19.32
C PRO A 425 8.60 -18.89 19.10
N PRO A 426 7.55 -19.76 19.17
CA PRO A 426 7.68 -21.14 18.69
C PRO A 426 8.02 -21.20 17.20
N ALA A 427 8.51 -22.37 16.73
CA ALA A 427 8.89 -22.57 15.32
C ALA A 427 7.71 -22.34 14.35
N GLU A 428 6.50 -22.68 14.77
CA GLU A 428 5.25 -22.39 14.07
C GLU A 428 4.41 -21.45 14.94
N PRO A 429 4.62 -20.13 14.84
CA PRO A 429 3.94 -19.19 15.71
C PRO A 429 2.47 -19.02 15.30
N GLU A 430 1.60 -18.91 16.30
CA GLU A 430 0.26 -18.38 16.12
C GLU A 430 0.26 -16.84 16.21
N PRO A 431 -0.76 -16.14 15.68
CA PRO A 431 -0.84 -14.68 15.75
C PRO A 431 -0.64 -14.12 17.15
N LYS A 432 -1.19 -14.80 18.18
CA LYS A 432 -1.06 -14.41 19.59
C LYS A 432 0.37 -14.44 20.13
N ASP A 433 1.25 -15.24 19.53
CA ASP A 433 2.65 -15.32 19.98
C ASP A 433 3.43 -14.10 19.51
N LEU A 434 3.17 -13.64 18.28
CA LEU A 434 3.72 -12.38 17.79
C LEU A 434 3.12 -11.17 18.54
N ALA A 435 1.83 -11.19 18.85
CA ALA A 435 1.19 -10.14 19.65
C ALA A 435 1.84 -10.01 21.06
N LYS A 436 2.19 -11.12 21.71
CA LYS A 436 2.91 -11.10 23.00
C LYS A 436 4.29 -10.47 22.90
N ILE A 437 5.03 -10.74 21.82
CA ILE A 437 6.35 -10.13 21.57
C ILE A 437 6.20 -8.61 21.45
N LEU A 438 5.24 -8.14 20.65
CA LEU A 438 4.99 -6.71 20.48
C LEU A 438 4.61 -6.02 21.80
N LEU A 439 3.74 -6.64 22.59
CA LEU A 439 3.35 -6.15 23.92
C LEU A 439 4.53 -6.10 24.91
N SER A 440 5.49 -7.03 24.80
CA SER A 440 6.65 -7.07 25.71
C SER A 440 7.61 -5.90 25.53
N VAL A 441 7.51 -5.17 24.43
CA VAL A 441 8.38 -4.02 24.06
C VAL A 441 7.61 -2.71 23.96
N GLU A 442 6.35 -2.66 24.44
CA GLU A 442 5.47 -1.49 24.24
C GLU A 442 6.10 -0.17 24.67
N ASP A 443 6.80 -0.18 25.82
CA ASP A 443 7.46 1.01 26.38
C ASP A 443 8.98 1.01 26.13
N ALA A 444 9.51 0.10 25.32
CA ALA A 444 10.94 -0.04 25.10
C ALA A 444 11.43 0.81 23.93
N PRO A 445 12.64 1.40 24.01
CA PRO A 445 13.22 2.16 22.89
C PRO A 445 13.34 1.35 21.59
N MET A 446 13.45 0.03 21.68
CA MET A 446 13.56 -0.88 20.55
C MET A 446 12.22 -1.29 19.92
N LYS A 447 11.08 -0.79 20.42
CA LYS A 447 9.74 -1.08 19.86
C LYS A 447 9.70 -0.92 18.33
N PRO A 448 10.19 0.18 17.70
CA PRO A 448 10.15 0.33 16.25
C PRO A 448 10.90 -0.79 15.50
N ALA A 449 12.07 -1.18 16.02
CA ALA A 449 12.87 -2.22 15.39
C ALA A 449 12.23 -3.62 15.54
N VAL A 450 11.65 -3.94 16.70
CA VAL A 450 10.92 -5.19 16.91
C VAL A 450 9.68 -5.24 16.03
N ASN A 451 8.91 -4.13 15.93
CA ASN A 451 7.78 -4.01 15.01
C ASN A 451 8.20 -4.29 13.56
N MET A 452 9.31 -3.67 13.12
CA MET A 452 9.85 -3.87 11.77
C MET A 452 10.23 -5.33 11.53
N MET A 453 10.91 -5.99 12.49
CA MET A 453 11.31 -7.39 12.36
C MET A 453 10.11 -8.32 12.35
N VAL A 454 9.11 -8.11 13.20
CA VAL A 454 7.85 -8.87 13.19
C VAL A 454 7.15 -8.68 11.84
N LEU A 455 7.05 -7.44 11.34
CA LEU A 455 6.44 -7.15 10.04
C LEU A 455 7.17 -7.86 8.88
N ARG A 456 8.50 -7.85 8.87
CA ARG A 456 9.33 -8.55 7.87
C ARG A 456 9.18 -10.07 7.92
N THR A 457 8.88 -10.61 9.10
CA THR A 457 8.66 -12.05 9.31
C THR A 457 7.38 -12.52 8.66
N LEU A 458 6.36 -11.68 8.62
CA LEU A 458 5.07 -12.02 8.03
C LEU A 458 5.19 -12.31 6.52
N ALA A 459 4.29 -13.17 6.03
CA ALA A 459 4.04 -13.32 4.61
C ALA A 459 3.41 -12.02 4.05
N LYS A 460 3.37 -11.85 2.74
CA LYS A 460 2.57 -10.78 2.14
C LYS A 460 1.14 -11.24 1.98
N ALA A 461 0.19 -10.40 2.37
CA ALA A 461 -1.22 -10.66 2.09
C ALA A 461 -1.47 -10.63 0.58
N LYS A 462 -2.37 -11.49 0.08
CA LYS A 462 -2.74 -11.60 -1.34
C LYS A 462 -4.24 -11.86 -1.49
N TYR A 463 -4.74 -11.73 -2.70
CA TYR A 463 -6.08 -12.22 -3.02
C TYR A 463 -5.99 -13.67 -3.50
N SER A 464 -7.00 -14.47 -3.14
CA SER A 464 -7.10 -15.88 -3.49
C SER A 464 -8.57 -16.28 -3.63
N ASP A 465 -8.85 -17.29 -4.41
CA ASP A 465 -10.16 -17.98 -4.46
C ASP A 465 -10.31 -19.03 -3.36
N GLU A 466 -9.22 -19.34 -2.61
CA GLU A 466 -9.21 -20.27 -1.49
C GLU A 466 -9.23 -19.55 -0.13
N PRO A 467 -10.11 -19.95 0.82
CA PRO A 467 -10.23 -19.32 2.14
C PRO A 467 -9.22 -19.91 3.14
N ILE A 468 -7.93 -19.57 3.02
CA ILE A 468 -6.88 -20.06 3.92
C ILE A 468 -6.71 -19.23 5.20
N GLY A 469 -7.54 -18.21 5.42
CA GLY A 469 -7.49 -17.33 6.57
C GLY A 469 -6.56 -16.12 6.42
N HIS A 470 -6.54 -15.29 7.44
CA HIS A 470 -5.71 -14.07 7.47
C HIS A 470 -4.91 -13.99 8.78
N PHE A 471 -3.67 -14.50 8.75
CA PHE A 471 -2.80 -14.59 9.92
C PHE A 471 -2.66 -13.24 10.66
N GLY A 472 -2.31 -12.17 9.97
CA GLY A 472 -2.06 -10.85 10.58
C GLY A 472 -3.29 -10.23 11.27
N LEU A 473 -4.51 -10.65 10.91
CA LEU A 473 -5.76 -10.22 11.56
C LEU A 473 -6.28 -11.25 12.57
N ALA A 474 -5.69 -12.43 12.61
CA ALA A 474 -6.19 -13.59 13.37
C ALA A 474 -7.67 -13.90 13.03
N ILE A 475 -8.04 -13.89 11.74
CA ILE A 475 -9.39 -14.11 11.21
C ILE A 475 -9.37 -15.30 10.26
N ASP A 476 -10.30 -16.24 10.42
CA ASP A 476 -10.39 -17.45 9.60
C ASP A 476 -10.96 -17.18 8.20
N ASP A 477 -11.90 -16.25 8.08
CA ASP A 477 -12.59 -15.93 6.83
C ASP A 477 -12.58 -14.43 6.61
N TYR A 478 -11.85 -13.95 5.60
CA TYR A 478 -11.72 -12.54 5.34
C TYR A 478 -11.71 -12.24 3.83
N ALA A 479 -12.40 -11.19 3.45
CA ALA A 479 -12.43 -10.68 2.08
C ALA A 479 -12.53 -9.15 2.11
N HIS A 480 -12.23 -8.52 1.01
CA HIS A 480 -12.49 -7.09 0.86
C HIS A 480 -13.85 -6.88 0.19
N PHE A 481 -14.72 -6.11 0.84
CA PHE A 481 -16.07 -5.76 0.38
C PHE A 481 -16.30 -4.24 0.38
N THR A 482 -15.51 -3.50 1.15
CA THR A 482 -15.84 -2.14 1.61
C THR A 482 -15.30 -1.02 0.73
N SER A 483 -14.60 -1.29 -0.39
CA SER A 483 -14.04 -0.23 -1.23
C SER A 483 -14.09 -0.53 -2.73
N PRO A 484 -15.27 -0.71 -3.35
CA PRO A 484 -15.42 -1.08 -4.76
C PRO A 484 -15.14 0.05 -5.75
N ILE A 485 -15.07 1.31 -5.32
CA ILE A 485 -14.68 2.45 -6.18
C ILE A 485 -13.19 2.33 -6.54
N ARG A 486 -12.38 1.87 -5.59
CA ARG A 486 -10.92 1.86 -5.71
C ARG A 486 -10.27 0.48 -5.75
N ARG A 487 -11.01 -0.62 -5.52
CA ARG A 487 -10.49 -2.00 -5.60
C ARG A 487 -11.39 -2.90 -6.43
N TYR A 488 -10.83 -3.54 -7.45
CA TYR A 488 -11.58 -4.48 -8.28
C TYR A 488 -12.00 -5.75 -7.53
N SER A 489 -11.23 -6.21 -6.55
CA SER A 489 -11.60 -7.33 -5.68
C SER A 489 -12.95 -7.12 -5.02
N ASP A 490 -13.21 -5.93 -4.51
CA ASP A 490 -14.46 -5.57 -3.84
C ASP A 490 -15.62 -5.51 -4.84
N LEU A 491 -15.38 -4.95 -6.03
CA LEU A 491 -16.36 -4.94 -7.12
C LEU A 491 -16.73 -6.37 -7.54
N ALA A 492 -15.75 -7.29 -7.63
CA ALA A 492 -15.98 -8.70 -7.92
C ALA A 492 -16.81 -9.38 -6.83
N VAL A 493 -16.48 -9.15 -5.56
CA VAL A 493 -17.24 -9.62 -4.39
C VAL A 493 -18.69 -9.12 -4.43
N HIS A 494 -18.91 -7.84 -4.72
CA HIS A 494 -20.26 -7.26 -4.84
C HIS A 494 -21.10 -7.97 -5.91
N ARG A 495 -20.52 -8.36 -7.03
CA ARG A 495 -21.22 -9.08 -8.11
C ARG A 495 -21.64 -10.48 -7.69
N ILE A 496 -20.74 -11.21 -7.02
CA ILE A 496 -21.02 -12.57 -6.54
C ILE A 496 -22.13 -12.52 -5.48
N LEU A 497 -22.01 -11.63 -4.49
CA LEU A 497 -23.03 -11.45 -3.46
C LEU A 497 -24.38 -10.95 -4.03
N THR A 498 -24.36 -10.15 -5.08
CA THR A 498 -25.59 -9.72 -5.77
C THR A 498 -26.34 -10.92 -6.36
N ASP A 499 -25.65 -11.83 -7.02
CA ASP A 499 -26.26 -13.03 -7.60
C ASP A 499 -26.77 -14.00 -6.52
N LEU A 500 -26.06 -14.13 -5.39
CA LEU A 500 -26.47 -14.94 -4.24
C LEU A 500 -27.68 -14.34 -3.51
N CYS A 501 -27.53 -13.10 -3.00
CA CYS A 501 -28.49 -12.54 -2.05
C CYS A 501 -29.77 -11.99 -2.69
N PHE A 502 -29.66 -11.44 -3.91
CA PHE A 502 -30.78 -10.72 -4.55
C PHE A 502 -31.38 -11.46 -5.73
N LYS A 503 -30.54 -12.05 -6.57
CA LYS A 503 -31.05 -12.88 -7.69
C LYS A 503 -31.32 -14.31 -7.27
N LYS A 504 -31.04 -14.65 -5.99
CA LYS A 504 -31.30 -15.96 -5.37
C LYS A 504 -30.86 -17.14 -6.24
N LYS A 505 -29.70 -17.00 -6.90
CA LYS A 505 -29.12 -18.07 -7.69
C LYS A 505 -28.63 -19.19 -6.77
N THR A 506 -28.78 -20.42 -7.23
CA THR A 506 -28.24 -21.58 -6.52
C THR A 506 -26.70 -21.55 -6.53
N ALA A 507 -26.09 -22.19 -5.53
CA ALA A 507 -24.62 -22.30 -5.44
C ALA A 507 -24.02 -22.88 -6.75
N GLU A 508 -24.64 -23.89 -7.32
CA GLU A 508 -24.23 -24.50 -8.60
C GLU A 508 -24.20 -23.50 -9.76
N LYS A 509 -25.21 -22.62 -9.87
CA LYS A 509 -25.25 -21.58 -10.91
C LYS A 509 -24.19 -20.49 -10.66
N ILE A 510 -23.88 -20.19 -9.40
CA ILE A 510 -22.85 -19.26 -9.01
C ILE A 510 -21.48 -19.88 -9.31
N GLU A 511 -21.26 -21.14 -8.93
CA GLU A 511 -20.05 -21.90 -9.23
C GLU A 511 -19.72 -21.86 -10.73
N LYS A 512 -20.67 -22.27 -11.58
CA LYS A 512 -20.49 -22.26 -13.02
C LYS A 512 -20.17 -20.89 -13.60
N LYS A 513 -20.72 -19.82 -13.00
CA LYS A 513 -20.53 -18.44 -13.50
C LYS A 513 -19.24 -17.80 -13.01
N TYR A 514 -18.86 -18.06 -11.75
CA TYR A 514 -17.88 -17.23 -11.06
C TYR A 514 -16.59 -17.96 -10.69
N LYS A 515 -16.43 -19.25 -10.91
CA LYS A 515 -15.20 -19.98 -10.58
C LYS A 515 -13.97 -19.37 -11.25
N GLU A 516 -13.93 -19.39 -12.57
CA GLU A 516 -12.83 -18.79 -13.34
C GLU A 516 -12.73 -17.27 -13.15
N PHE A 517 -13.87 -16.61 -12.95
CA PHE A 517 -13.90 -15.17 -12.73
C PHE A 517 -13.23 -14.79 -11.40
N ALA A 518 -13.52 -15.53 -10.31
CA ALA A 518 -12.94 -15.27 -9.00
C ALA A 518 -11.42 -15.49 -9.00
N GLU A 519 -10.96 -16.59 -9.62
CA GLU A 519 -9.55 -16.90 -9.79
C GLU A 519 -8.82 -15.77 -10.57
N LYS A 520 -9.34 -15.38 -11.75
CA LYS A 520 -8.77 -14.30 -12.56
C LYS A 520 -8.76 -12.97 -11.82
N ALA A 521 -9.85 -12.63 -11.12
CA ALA A 521 -9.95 -11.40 -10.35
C ALA A 521 -8.94 -11.39 -9.19
N ALA A 522 -8.74 -12.51 -8.48
CA ALA A 522 -7.78 -12.63 -7.39
C ALA A 522 -6.33 -12.45 -7.88
N VAL A 523 -5.97 -13.13 -8.98
CA VAL A 523 -4.63 -13.01 -9.58
C VAL A 523 -4.36 -11.57 -10.03
N GLN A 524 -5.29 -10.97 -10.77
CA GLN A 524 -5.13 -9.60 -11.26
C GLN A 524 -5.11 -8.59 -10.11
N ALA A 525 -5.99 -8.70 -9.12
CA ALA A 525 -6.00 -7.80 -7.96
C ALA A 525 -4.68 -7.87 -7.17
N THR A 526 -4.12 -9.07 -6.98
CA THR A 526 -2.81 -9.23 -6.33
C THR A 526 -1.70 -8.55 -7.12
N LYS A 527 -1.65 -8.80 -8.44
CA LYS A 527 -0.64 -8.21 -9.33
C LYS A 527 -0.69 -6.67 -9.32
N THR A 528 -1.89 -6.12 -9.42
CA THR A 528 -2.07 -4.66 -9.50
C THR A 528 -1.86 -3.98 -8.15
N GLU A 529 -2.20 -4.63 -7.04
CA GLU A 529 -1.90 -4.14 -5.69
C GLU A 529 -0.38 -4.07 -5.44
N ILE A 530 0.37 -5.14 -5.80
CA ILE A 530 1.84 -5.14 -5.68
C ILE A 530 2.44 -3.97 -6.46
N ARG A 531 1.95 -3.75 -7.69
CA ARG A 531 2.38 -2.63 -8.54
C ARG A 531 2.04 -1.27 -7.93
N ALA A 532 0.83 -1.11 -7.39
CA ALA A 532 0.40 0.13 -6.74
C ALA A 532 1.29 0.47 -5.53
N VAL A 533 1.50 -0.50 -4.64
CA VAL A 533 2.36 -0.32 -3.45
C VAL A 533 3.82 0.00 -3.84
N ASP A 534 4.34 -0.60 -4.91
CA ASP A 534 5.70 -0.30 -5.40
C ASP A 534 5.80 1.16 -5.89
N ILE A 535 4.79 1.62 -6.65
CA ILE A 535 4.73 3.01 -7.12
C ILE A 535 4.60 3.98 -5.94
N GLU A 536 3.68 3.73 -5.01
CA GLU A 536 3.45 4.56 -3.82
C GLU A 536 4.73 4.72 -3.02
N ARG A 537 5.45 3.63 -2.72
CA ARG A 537 6.72 3.65 -1.99
C ARG A 537 7.83 4.40 -2.72
N LYS A 538 7.99 4.15 -4.03
CA LYS A 538 9.02 4.83 -4.83
C LYS A 538 8.77 6.33 -4.92
N THR A 539 7.52 6.72 -5.17
CA THR A 539 7.16 8.14 -5.26
C THR A 539 7.28 8.83 -3.91
N GLU A 540 6.86 8.19 -2.81
CA GLU A 540 7.03 8.71 -1.45
C GLU A 540 8.51 8.98 -1.13
N ALA A 541 9.40 8.01 -1.42
CA ALA A 541 10.83 8.15 -1.22
C ALA A 541 11.45 9.29 -2.07
N ILE A 542 10.98 9.48 -3.30
CA ILE A 542 11.43 10.58 -4.19
C ILE A 542 11.01 11.94 -3.61
N PHE A 543 9.76 12.10 -3.17
CA PHE A 543 9.29 13.34 -2.53
C PHE A 543 10.00 13.62 -1.20
N ALA A 544 10.29 12.57 -0.42
CA ALA A 544 11.08 12.70 0.80
C ALA A 544 12.52 13.18 0.51
N ALA A 545 13.13 12.70 -0.58
CA ALA A 545 14.43 13.16 -1.03
C ALA A 545 14.39 14.64 -1.48
N GLU A 546 13.37 15.05 -2.26
CA GLU A 546 13.19 16.46 -2.66
C GLU A 546 13.10 17.38 -1.41
N TYR A 547 12.32 16.98 -0.41
CA TYR A 547 12.22 17.71 0.84
C TYR A 547 13.59 17.83 1.54
N LEU A 548 14.31 16.72 1.75
CA LEU A 548 15.60 16.76 2.44
C LEU A 548 16.71 17.44 1.64
N LYS A 549 16.57 17.57 0.33
CA LYS A 549 17.52 18.33 -0.48
C LYS A 549 17.59 19.81 -0.07
N THR A 550 16.46 20.38 0.34
CA THR A 550 16.42 21.76 0.86
C THR A 550 16.95 21.90 2.30
N HIS A 551 17.23 20.76 2.97
CA HIS A 551 17.69 20.66 4.34
C HIS A 551 19.13 20.11 4.43
N LEU A 552 19.93 20.24 3.37
CA LEU A 552 21.35 19.83 3.39
C LEU A 552 22.11 20.57 4.50
N GLY A 553 22.79 19.81 5.35
CA GLY A 553 23.51 20.33 6.51
C GLY A 553 22.67 20.45 7.79
N ASP A 554 21.36 20.32 7.72
CA ASP A 554 20.48 20.35 8.89
C ASP A 554 20.63 19.07 9.73
N ILE A 555 20.38 19.21 11.04
CA ILE A 555 20.50 18.12 12.01
C ILE A 555 19.11 17.67 12.45
N PHE A 556 18.89 16.37 12.40
CA PHE A 556 17.65 15.70 12.80
C PHE A 556 17.91 14.63 13.86
N ASP A 557 16.93 14.37 14.70
CA ASP A 557 16.90 13.21 15.57
C ASP A 557 16.37 12.00 14.79
N GLY A 558 16.99 10.84 14.96
CA GLY A 558 16.59 9.61 14.28
C GLY A 558 16.84 8.36 15.11
N ILE A 559 16.31 7.24 14.64
CA ILE A 559 16.42 5.91 15.27
C ILE A 559 17.08 4.96 14.27
N ILE A 560 18.06 4.18 14.72
CA ILE A 560 18.68 3.12 13.92
C ILE A 560 17.66 1.99 13.73
N MET A 561 17.27 1.75 12.47
CA MET A 561 16.26 0.74 12.12
C MET A 561 16.86 -0.59 11.64
N THR A 562 17.98 -0.54 10.94
CA THR A 562 18.63 -1.73 10.37
C THR A 562 20.12 -1.49 10.29
N VAL A 563 20.93 -2.45 10.76
CA VAL A 563 22.39 -2.43 10.62
C VAL A 563 22.80 -3.45 9.56
N LEU A 564 23.65 -3.01 8.62
CA LEU A 564 24.24 -3.81 7.56
C LEU A 564 25.77 -3.75 7.68
N ARG A 565 26.46 -4.67 7.04
CA ARG A 565 27.95 -4.68 7.03
C ARG A 565 28.58 -3.36 6.52
N THR A 566 27.85 -2.61 5.67
CA THR A 566 28.34 -1.38 5.02
C THR A 566 27.91 -0.10 5.71
N GLY A 567 27.07 -0.19 6.76
CA GLY A 567 26.48 0.96 7.45
C GLY A 567 25.14 0.64 8.06
N PHE A 568 24.34 1.65 8.34
CA PHE A 568 23.01 1.44 8.92
C PHE A 568 21.98 2.45 8.39
N PHE A 569 20.72 2.01 8.36
CA PHE A 569 19.59 2.87 8.05
C PHE A 569 19.06 3.53 9.31
N VAL A 570 18.77 4.81 9.19
CA VAL A 570 18.17 5.65 10.24
C VAL A 570 16.85 6.19 9.75
N GLN A 571 15.82 6.07 10.57
CA GLN A 571 14.52 6.69 10.33
C GLN A 571 14.43 7.96 11.20
N LEU A 572 14.10 9.08 10.57
CA LEU A 572 13.82 10.34 11.23
C LEU A 572 12.43 10.34 11.87
N GLU A 573 12.13 11.30 12.75
CA GLU A 573 10.82 11.42 13.41
C GLU A 573 9.65 11.63 12.42
N ASN A 574 9.92 12.21 11.27
CA ASN A 574 8.97 12.40 10.17
C ASN A 574 8.87 11.20 9.22
N THR A 575 9.40 10.04 9.63
CA THR A 575 9.41 8.76 8.91
C THR A 575 10.38 8.64 7.73
N ILE A 576 11.09 9.69 7.36
CA ILE A 576 12.08 9.64 6.28
C ILE A 576 13.24 8.73 6.67
N GLU A 577 13.62 7.83 5.78
CA GLU A 577 14.77 6.95 5.98
C GLU A 577 15.97 7.41 5.16
N GLY A 578 17.16 7.31 5.76
CA GLY A 578 18.43 7.56 5.08
C GLY A 578 19.52 6.61 5.57
N PHE A 579 20.63 6.59 4.88
CA PHE A 579 21.73 5.66 5.11
C PHE A 579 22.97 6.35 5.67
N VAL A 580 23.54 5.78 6.73
CA VAL A 580 24.84 6.16 7.28
C VAL A 580 25.86 5.14 6.86
N ARG A 581 26.87 5.56 6.14
CA ARG A 581 27.92 4.68 5.66
C ARG A 581 28.92 4.36 6.78
N LEU A 582 29.40 3.13 6.83
CA LEU A 582 30.41 2.69 7.81
C LEU A 582 31.69 3.54 7.75
N ASP A 583 32.12 3.92 6.54
CA ASP A 583 33.34 4.73 6.32
C ASP A 583 33.18 6.21 6.75
N SER A 584 31.95 6.67 6.98
CA SER A 584 31.66 8.02 7.51
C SER A 584 31.60 8.08 9.04
N LEU A 585 31.65 6.93 9.72
CA LEU A 585 31.58 6.89 11.18
C LEU A 585 32.84 7.43 11.85
N PRO A 586 32.73 8.18 12.96
CA PRO A 586 33.87 8.71 13.68
C PRO A 586 34.71 7.61 14.35
N LYS A 587 36.04 7.72 14.28
CA LYS A 587 37.01 6.84 15.00
C LYS A 587 36.93 5.34 14.66
N PRO A 588 36.99 4.91 13.39
CA PRO A 588 37.06 3.50 13.05
C PRO A 588 38.33 2.83 13.67
N PRO A 589 38.41 1.48 13.77
CA PRO A 589 37.54 0.51 13.13
C PRO A 589 36.32 0.11 13.95
N TYR A 590 35.29 -0.40 13.25
CA TYR A 590 34.10 -1.03 13.82
C TYR A 590 33.96 -2.44 13.28
N ASP A 591 33.55 -3.35 14.15
CA ASP A 591 33.22 -4.74 13.80
C ASP A 591 31.70 -4.91 13.74
N TYR A 592 31.21 -5.51 12.68
CA TYR A 592 29.79 -5.86 12.54
C TYR A 592 29.51 -7.19 13.25
N ASP A 593 28.57 -7.24 14.16
CA ASP A 593 28.21 -8.45 14.91
C ASP A 593 27.47 -9.51 14.09
N GLY A 594 27.15 -9.19 12.85
CA GLY A 594 26.42 -10.06 11.93
C GLY A 594 24.91 -9.85 11.94
N TYR A 595 24.35 -9.06 12.88
CA TYR A 595 22.91 -8.95 13.10
C TYR A 595 22.40 -7.52 13.30
N ILE A 596 22.71 -6.91 14.43
CA ILE A 596 22.01 -5.70 14.91
C ILE A 596 22.93 -4.55 15.33
N SER A 597 24.23 -4.76 15.41
CA SER A 597 25.12 -3.71 15.93
C SER A 597 26.48 -3.64 15.29
N PHE A 598 27.06 -2.45 15.34
CA PHE A 598 28.51 -2.25 15.27
C PHE A 598 29.10 -2.23 16.66
N THR A 599 30.24 -2.93 16.81
CA THR A 599 31.02 -2.93 18.05
C THR A 599 32.35 -2.23 17.82
N GLN A 600 32.86 -1.59 18.86
CA GLN A 600 34.17 -0.98 18.88
C GLN A 600 34.90 -1.38 20.17
N ASN A 601 36.07 -1.97 20.05
CA ASN A 601 36.83 -2.49 21.21
C ASN A 601 36.00 -3.48 22.06
N GLY A 602 35.19 -4.31 21.42
CA GLY A 602 34.33 -5.30 22.08
C GLY A 602 33.10 -4.72 22.80
N LYS A 603 32.82 -3.43 22.66
CA LYS A 603 31.62 -2.77 23.20
C LYS A 603 30.69 -2.35 22.06
N ARG A 604 29.38 -2.46 22.30
CA ARG A 604 28.35 -1.96 21.37
C ARG A 604 28.52 -0.45 21.20
N ALA A 605 28.60 0.00 19.95
CA ALA A 605 28.79 1.40 19.58
C ALA A 605 27.53 1.98 18.92
N TYR A 606 26.93 1.24 17.96
CA TYR A 606 25.69 1.60 17.27
C TYR A 606 24.82 0.36 17.15
N THR A 607 23.62 0.42 17.70
CA THR A 607 22.72 -0.74 17.78
C THR A 607 21.33 -0.37 17.25
N VAL A 608 20.63 -1.30 16.66
CA VAL A 608 19.21 -1.15 16.29
C VAL A 608 18.40 -0.66 17.49
N GLY A 609 17.63 0.42 17.31
CA GLY A 609 16.85 1.09 18.35
C GLY A 609 17.56 2.27 19.02
N ASP A 610 18.86 2.49 18.76
CA ASP A 610 19.56 3.65 19.32
C ASP A 610 19.04 4.95 18.70
N ARG A 611 18.84 5.96 19.54
CA ARG A 611 18.53 7.32 19.11
C ARG A 611 19.83 8.08 18.88
N ILE A 612 19.95 8.69 17.71
CA ILE A 612 21.16 9.41 17.28
C ILE A 612 20.79 10.71 16.57
N LYS A 613 21.71 11.67 16.62
CA LYS A 613 21.60 12.92 15.84
C LYS A 613 22.32 12.76 14.52
N MET A 614 21.61 13.06 13.45
CA MET A 614 22.06 12.90 12.08
C MET A 614 22.07 14.22 11.35
N GLN A 615 23.11 14.47 10.57
CA GLN A 615 23.17 15.57 9.62
C GLN A 615 22.92 15.05 8.21
N VAL A 616 22.11 15.77 7.43
CA VAL A 616 21.87 15.46 6.01
C VAL A 616 23.16 15.80 5.23
N ALA A 617 23.84 14.78 4.71
CA ALA A 617 25.11 14.93 4.04
C ALA A 617 24.99 15.04 2.52
N ALA A 618 24.16 14.19 1.90
CA ALA A 618 23.89 14.21 0.46
C ALA A 618 22.50 13.68 0.15
N VAL A 619 21.92 14.18 -0.93
CA VAL A 619 20.62 13.75 -1.42
C VAL A 619 20.65 13.64 -2.95
N ASP A 620 20.19 12.52 -3.47
CA ASP A 620 19.96 12.26 -4.91
C ASP A 620 18.47 12.03 -5.12
N VAL A 621 17.76 13.04 -5.64
CA VAL A 621 16.30 12.99 -5.83
C VAL A 621 15.89 11.93 -6.86
N PRO A 622 16.51 11.84 -8.05
CA PRO A 622 16.18 10.81 -9.04
C PRO A 622 16.28 9.37 -8.55
N LEU A 623 17.24 9.10 -7.64
CA LEU A 623 17.47 7.78 -7.05
C LEU A 623 16.76 7.60 -5.70
N ALA A 624 16.08 8.63 -5.19
CA ALA A 624 15.48 8.66 -3.86
C ALA A 624 16.49 8.27 -2.76
N ARG A 625 17.74 8.71 -2.90
CA ARG A 625 18.83 8.34 -1.99
C ARG A 625 19.16 9.48 -1.06
N ILE A 626 19.23 9.16 0.22
CA ILE A 626 19.55 10.09 1.28
C ILE A 626 20.71 9.51 2.08
N ASP A 627 21.85 10.22 2.10
CA ASP A 627 23.01 9.86 2.89
C ASP A 627 23.11 10.79 4.11
N PHE A 628 23.20 10.19 5.28
CA PHE A 628 23.42 10.89 6.56
C PHE A 628 24.84 10.69 7.07
N VAL A 629 25.28 11.61 7.93
CA VAL A 629 26.47 11.47 8.78
C VAL A 629 26.09 11.74 10.23
N ILE A 630 26.87 11.22 11.16
CA ILE A 630 26.68 11.51 12.60
C ILE A 630 26.95 12.99 12.84
N ALA A 631 26.04 13.69 13.54
CA ALA A 631 26.17 15.12 13.89
C ALA A 631 27.09 15.34 15.09
#